data_77c9912ee38a065b36db3c320c798e80
#
_entry.id   77c9912ee38a065b36db3c320c798e80
#
_cell.length_a   1.000
_cell.length_b   1.000
_cell.length_c   1.000
_cell.angle_alpha   90.00
_cell.angle_beta   90.00
_cell.angle_gamma   90.00
#
_symmetry.space_group_name_H-M   'P 1'
#
loop_
_entity.id
_entity.type
_entity.pdbx_description
1 polymer ?
#
loop_
_entity_poly.entity_id
_entity_poly.type
_entity_poly.pdbx_seq_one_letter_code
_entity_poly.pdbx_strand_id
1 'polypeptide(L)'
;MGTAHIHLALAMLIVSLGVSGCGTLNSMVGGNSVQEANTKIVWNYEKESIVLLAESQPTLNQVSDKSHTLAILIVQTNDMNQLVKINENENAIADLLERKLSSSVLAVNHFFLEPSCNKTYVADRAQNAKYVGVFAGYF
;
A
#
# COMPACT_ATOMS: atom_id res chain seq x y z
N MET A 1 -21.90 48.24 30.06
CA MET A 1 -22.27 46.98 29.35
C MET A 1 -21.33 46.60 28.18
N GLY A 2 -20.10 47.12 28.11
CA GLY A 2 -19.19 46.92 26.96
C GLY A 2 -18.03 45.94 27.19
N THR A 3 -17.64 45.67 28.43
CA THR A 3 -16.42 44.89 28.73
C THR A 3 -16.61 43.36 28.68
N ALA A 4 -17.82 42.88 28.98
CA ALA A 4 -18.10 41.43 28.95
C ALA A 4 -18.09 40.81 27.55
N HIS A 5 -18.50 41.59 26.54
CA HIS A 5 -18.51 41.11 25.15
C HIS A 5 -17.11 41.01 24.51
N ILE A 6 -16.16 41.86 24.94
CA ILE A 6 -14.78 41.87 24.47
C ILE A 6 -14.04 40.64 24.98
N HIS A 7 -14.26 40.22 26.21
CA HIS A 7 -13.63 39.01 26.77
C HIS A 7 -14.18 37.72 26.16
N LEU A 8 -15.48 37.70 25.79
CA LEU A 8 -16.09 36.53 25.12
C LEU A 8 -15.58 36.38 23.68
N ALA A 9 -15.42 37.49 22.94
CA ALA A 9 -14.86 37.48 21.58
C ALA A 9 -13.38 37.05 21.57
N LEU A 10 -12.60 37.51 22.58
CA LEU A 10 -11.19 37.12 22.70
C LEU A 10 -11.03 35.66 23.10
N ALA A 11 -11.90 35.10 23.95
CA ALA A 11 -11.90 33.66 24.30
C ALA A 11 -12.29 32.78 23.14
N MET A 12 -13.23 33.18 22.26
CA MET A 12 -13.59 32.45 21.06
C MET A 12 -12.47 32.45 19.99
N LEU A 13 -11.67 33.53 19.91
CA LEU A 13 -10.56 33.61 18.97
C LEU A 13 -9.40 32.67 19.35
N ILE A 14 -9.20 32.37 20.61
CA ILE A 14 -8.14 31.49 21.09
C ILE A 14 -8.49 30.00 20.86
N VAL A 15 -9.78 29.64 20.89
CA VAL A 15 -10.22 28.24 20.64
C VAL A 15 -10.15 27.84 19.17
N SER A 16 -10.25 28.82 18.25
CA SER A 16 -10.16 28.50 16.77
C SER A 16 -8.73 28.30 16.25
N LEU A 17 -7.69 28.58 17.01
CA LEU A 17 -6.28 28.37 16.63
C LEU A 17 -5.72 26.98 17.04
N GLY A 18 -6.49 26.17 17.75
CA GLY A 18 -6.06 24.89 18.31
C GLY A 18 -6.20 23.65 17.43
N VAL A 19 -6.71 23.77 16.20
CA VAL A 19 -7.00 22.61 15.31
C VAL A 19 -6.14 22.60 14.05
N SER A 20 -4.98 23.24 14.04
CA SER A 20 -3.99 23.04 12.99
C SER A 20 -3.17 21.80 13.32
N GLY A 21 -3.42 20.73 12.54
CA GLY A 21 -2.95 19.39 12.77
C GLY A 21 -1.47 19.24 13.11
N CYS A 22 -1.17 18.30 13.97
CA CYS A 22 0.18 17.95 14.49
C CYS A 22 1.28 17.76 13.42
N GLY A 23 0.94 17.66 12.15
CA GLY A 23 1.89 17.48 11.06
C GLY A 23 2.64 18.75 10.65
N THR A 24 1.97 19.92 10.68
CA THR A 24 2.58 21.20 10.28
C THR A 24 3.47 21.79 11.36
N LEU A 25 3.18 21.54 12.61
CA LEU A 25 4.02 22.01 13.72
C LEU A 25 5.35 21.26 13.81
N ASN A 26 5.36 19.95 13.48
CA ASN A 26 6.57 19.13 13.52
C ASN A 26 7.62 19.57 12.49
N SER A 27 7.20 20.00 11.29
CA SER A 27 8.12 20.54 10.27
C SER A 27 8.64 21.96 10.61
N MET A 28 7.85 22.76 11.35
CA MET A 28 8.29 24.09 11.80
C MET A 28 9.33 24.05 12.94
N VAL A 29 9.37 22.99 13.72
CA VAL A 29 10.33 22.79 14.84
C VAL A 29 11.50 21.89 14.44
N GLY A 30 11.78 21.69 13.15
CA GLY A 30 12.91 20.90 12.66
C GLY A 30 12.66 19.39 12.61
N GLY A 31 11.40 18.95 12.73
CA GLY A 31 11.02 17.56 12.48
C GLY A 31 11.00 17.25 10.98
N ASN A 32 11.53 16.08 10.59
CA ASN A 32 11.47 15.63 9.21
C ASN A 32 10.02 15.36 8.79
N SER A 33 9.64 15.77 7.58
CA SER A 33 8.39 15.31 6.97
C SER A 33 8.43 13.79 6.76
N VAL A 34 7.27 13.14 6.67
CA VAL A 34 7.20 11.69 6.35
C VAL A 34 7.95 11.38 5.05
N GLN A 35 7.91 12.29 4.07
CA GLN A 35 8.64 12.20 2.83
C GLN A 35 10.15 12.24 3.01
N GLU A 36 10.66 13.18 3.82
CA GLU A 36 12.10 13.27 4.14
C GLU A 36 12.59 12.07 4.96
N ALA A 37 11.78 11.57 5.90
CA ALA A 37 12.08 10.36 6.63
C ALA A 37 12.20 9.15 5.66
N ASN A 38 11.28 9.01 4.73
CA ASN A 38 11.29 7.92 3.74
C ASN A 38 12.46 8.00 2.75
N THR A 39 12.97 9.19 2.43
CA THR A 39 14.16 9.33 1.57
C THR A 39 15.46 8.92 2.26
N LYS A 40 15.52 8.97 3.57
CA LYS A 40 16.70 8.60 4.37
C LYS A 40 16.76 7.11 4.68
N ILE A 41 15.65 6.36 4.51
CA ILE A 41 15.60 4.92 4.75
C ILE A 41 16.31 4.19 3.62
N VAL A 42 17.32 3.39 3.97
CA VAL A 42 17.95 2.45 3.03
C VAL A 42 17.15 1.16 3.06
N TRP A 43 16.46 0.85 1.98
CA TRP A 43 15.64 -0.35 1.84
C TRP A 43 16.53 -1.52 1.36
N ASN A 44 17.20 -2.16 2.30
CA ASN A 44 18.04 -3.31 2.01
C ASN A 44 17.20 -4.57 1.71
N TYR A 45 17.82 -5.55 1.04
CA TYR A 45 17.28 -6.89 0.96
C TYR A 45 17.01 -7.44 2.36
N GLU A 46 15.90 -8.14 2.53
CA GLU A 46 15.58 -8.78 3.80
C GLU A 46 14.83 -10.09 3.55
N LYS A 47 15.39 -11.17 4.08
CA LYS A 47 14.85 -12.49 3.91
C LYS A 47 13.52 -12.64 4.67
N GLU A 48 12.54 -13.31 4.06
CA GLU A 48 11.27 -13.70 4.69
C GLU A 48 10.49 -12.55 5.36
N SER A 49 10.68 -11.31 4.90
CA SER A 49 10.11 -10.11 5.54
C SER A 49 8.71 -9.74 5.05
N ILE A 50 8.21 -10.39 3.99
CA ILE A 50 6.87 -10.20 3.47
C ILE A 50 6.07 -11.46 3.77
N VAL A 51 5.04 -11.34 4.62
CA VAL A 51 4.14 -12.44 4.95
C VAL A 51 2.73 -12.08 4.49
N LEU A 52 2.17 -12.88 3.59
CA LEU A 52 0.80 -12.75 3.10
C LEU A 52 -0.04 -13.91 3.61
N LEU A 53 -1.11 -13.58 4.34
CA LEU A 53 -2.15 -14.52 4.74
C LEU A 53 -3.30 -14.41 3.75
N ALA A 54 -3.63 -15.49 3.07
CA ALA A 54 -4.69 -15.55 2.07
C ALA A 54 -5.74 -16.58 2.50
N GLU A 55 -7.00 -16.13 2.54
CA GLU A 55 -8.15 -16.97 2.81
C GLU A 55 -9.13 -16.88 1.64
N SER A 56 -9.67 -17.99 1.20
CA SER A 56 -10.59 -18.06 0.06
C SER A 56 -11.92 -18.69 0.41
N GLN A 57 -12.97 -18.12 -0.19
CA GLN A 57 -14.33 -18.64 -0.12
C GLN A 57 -14.49 -19.90 -1.01
N PRO A 58 -15.48 -20.77 -0.72
CA PRO A 58 -15.79 -21.92 -1.59
C PRO A 58 -16.15 -21.52 -3.02
N THR A 59 -16.67 -20.29 -3.22
CA THR A 59 -17.07 -19.72 -4.52
C THR A 59 -15.98 -18.88 -5.16
N LEU A 60 -14.70 -19.10 -4.79
CA LEU A 60 -13.60 -18.34 -5.36
C LEU A 60 -13.56 -18.45 -6.88
N ASN A 61 -13.41 -17.30 -7.59
CA ASN A 61 -13.22 -17.19 -9.02
C ASN A 61 -14.24 -18.06 -9.82
N GLN A 62 -15.53 -17.89 -9.49
CA GLN A 62 -16.61 -18.73 -10.01
C GLN A 62 -16.97 -18.38 -11.46
N VAL A 63 -16.94 -19.39 -12.33
CA VAL A 63 -17.40 -19.30 -13.73
C VAL A 63 -18.34 -20.45 -14.00
N SER A 64 -19.56 -20.18 -14.50
CA SER A 64 -20.58 -21.19 -14.80
C SER A 64 -20.80 -22.17 -13.63
N ASP A 65 -21.01 -21.63 -12.43
CA ASP A 65 -21.24 -22.34 -11.16
C ASP A 65 -20.08 -23.27 -10.72
N LYS A 66 -18.93 -23.16 -11.34
CA LYS A 66 -17.71 -23.86 -10.95
C LYS A 66 -16.68 -22.89 -10.38
N SER A 67 -16.16 -23.22 -9.21
CA SER A 67 -15.08 -22.47 -8.59
C SER A 67 -13.75 -22.83 -9.21
N HIS A 68 -12.88 -21.85 -9.40
CA HIS A 68 -11.58 -22.01 -9.99
C HIS A 68 -10.49 -21.43 -9.09
N THR A 69 -9.28 -21.91 -9.30
CA THR A 69 -8.07 -21.36 -8.69
C THR A 69 -7.85 -19.91 -9.13
N LEU A 70 -7.34 -19.11 -8.23
CA LEU A 70 -7.02 -17.69 -8.46
C LEU A 70 -5.52 -17.50 -8.45
N ALA A 71 -4.97 -16.84 -9.46
CA ALA A 71 -3.58 -16.42 -9.46
C ALA A 71 -3.43 -15.17 -8.58
N ILE A 72 -2.53 -15.23 -7.60
CA ILE A 72 -2.15 -14.10 -6.74
C ILE A 72 -0.72 -13.72 -7.09
N LEU A 73 -0.50 -12.45 -7.42
CA LEU A 73 0.80 -11.89 -7.70
C LEU A 73 1.20 -10.89 -6.62
N ILE A 74 2.44 -10.97 -6.17
CA ILE A 74 3.06 -10.05 -5.23
C ILE A 74 4.13 -9.29 -6.01
N VAL A 75 3.92 -7.99 -6.20
CA VAL A 75 4.81 -7.11 -6.97
C VAL A 75 5.54 -6.19 -6.02
N GLN A 76 6.85 -6.16 -6.10
CA GLN A 76 7.69 -5.26 -5.32
C GLN A 76 8.29 -4.18 -6.22
N THR A 77 8.23 -2.93 -5.79
CA THR A 77 8.69 -1.79 -6.58
C THR A 77 9.28 -0.69 -5.70
N ASN A 78 10.09 0.16 -6.30
CA ASN A 78 10.55 1.42 -5.69
C ASN A 78 9.68 2.63 -6.07
N ASP A 79 8.69 2.45 -6.96
CA ASP A 79 7.83 3.52 -7.46
C ASP A 79 6.34 3.14 -7.31
N MET A 80 5.62 3.88 -6.47
CA MET A 80 4.18 3.66 -6.23
C MET A 80 3.35 3.81 -7.51
N ASN A 81 3.72 4.72 -8.42
CA ASN A 81 3.00 4.91 -9.68
C ASN A 81 3.03 3.66 -10.57
N GLN A 82 4.04 2.81 -10.39
CA GLN A 82 4.09 1.54 -11.12
C GLN A 82 2.97 0.60 -10.69
N LEU A 83 2.62 0.55 -9.41
CA LEU A 83 1.49 -0.26 -8.93
C LEU A 83 0.15 0.27 -9.48
N VAL A 84 0.00 1.60 -9.57
CA VAL A 84 -1.18 2.22 -10.18
C VAL A 84 -1.30 1.83 -11.65
N LYS A 85 -0.22 1.94 -12.43
CA LYS A 85 -0.20 1.55 -13.86
C LYS A 85 -0.53 0.08 -14.07
N ILE A 86 -0.05 -0.80 -13.19
CA ILE A 86 -0.38 -2.23 -13.23
C ILE A 86 -1.88 -2.42 -12.99
N ASN A 87 -2.46 -1.72 -12.01
CA ASN A 87 -3.89 -1.82 -11.70
C ASN A 87 -4.80 -1.30 -12.82
N GLU A 88 -4.32 -0.36 -13.62
CA GLU A 88 -5.06 0.24 -14.74
C GLU A 88 -4.93 -0.54 -16.06
N ASN A 89 -4.03 -1.51 -16.13
CA ASN A 89 -3.77 -2.30 -17.35
C ASN A 89 -4.49 -3.66 -17.27
N GLU A 90 -5.46 -3.88 -18.14
CA GLU A 90 -6.23 -5.12 -18.22
C GLU A 90 -5.36 -6.36 -18.51
N ASN A 91 -4.21 -6.20 -19.18
CA ASN A 91 -3.28 -7.28 -19.48
C ASN A 91 -2.16 -7.43 -18.43
N ALA A 92 -2.17 -6.62 -17.37
CA ALA A 92 -1.06 -6.54 -16.42
C ALA A 92 -0.70 -7.89 -15.79
N ILE A 93 -1.70 -8.70 -15.44
CA ILE A 93 -1.48 -10.01 -14.83
C ILE A 93 -0.72 -10.93 -15.81
N ALA A 94 -1.15 -10.98 -17.07
CA ALA A 94 -0.48 -11.78 -18.11
C ALA A 94 0.95 -11.27 -18.36
N ASP A 95 1.13 -9.95 -18.49
CA ASP A 95 2.44 -9.33 -18.70
C ASP A 95 3.40 -9.62 -17.54
N LEU A 96 2.91 -9.57 -16.30
CA LEU A 96 3.71 -9.88 -15.11
C LEU A 96 4.09 -11.37 -15.04
N LEU A 97 3.17 -12.27 -15.39
CA LEU A 97 3.44 -13.70 -15.44
C LEU A 97 4.44 -14.04 -16.55
N GLU A 98 4.39 -13.36 -17.69
CA GLU A 98 5.33 -13.48 -18.80
C GLU A 98 6.65 -12.73 -18.56
N ARG A 99 6.82 -12.11 -17.38
CA ARG A 99 8.01 -11.31 -17.00
C ARG A 99 8.28 -10.13 -17.92
N LYS A 100 7.27 -9.53 -18.48
CA LYS A 100 7.34 -8.25 -19.19
C LYS A 100 7.36 -7.11 -18.16
N LEU A 101 8.51 -6.92 -17.52
CA LEU A 101 8.65 -6.04 -16.36
C LEU A 101 9.18 -4.67 -16.77
N SER A 102 8.65 -3.62 -16.16
CA SER A 102 9.26 -2.31 -16.19
C SER A 102 10.49 -2.27 -15.28
N SER A 103 11.41 -1.35 -15.53
CA SER A 103 12.65 -1.22 -14.75
C SER A 103 12.43 -0.85 -13.26
N SER A 104 11.26 -0.35 -12.92
CA SER A 104 10.88 -0.03 -11.53
C SER A 104 10.30 -1.21 -10.77
N VAL A 105 9.94 -2.32 -11.45
CA VAL A 105 9.51 -3.57 -10.81
C VAL A 105 10.76 -4.36 -10.42
N LEU A 106 10.96 -4.54 -9.14
CA LEU A 106 12.17 -5.16 -8.57
C LEU A 106 12.02 -6.66 -8.37
N ALA A 107 10.80 -7.11 -8.03
CA ALA A 107 10.49 -8.53 -7.92
C ALA A 107 9.01 -8.79 -8.18
N VAL A 108 8.72 -9.96 -8.77
CA VAL A 108 7.37 -10.51 -8.90
C VAL A 108 7.40 -11.94 -8.40
N ASN A 109 6.54 -12.22 -7.44
CA ASN A 109 6.27 -13.55 -6.95
C ASN A 109 4.81 -13.88 -7.24
N HIS A 110 4.49 -15.15 -7.43
CA HIS A 110 3.11 -15.60 -7.62
C HIS A 110 2.86 -16.92 -6.91
N PHE A 111 1.62 -17.12 -6.53
CA PHE A 111 1.11 -18.41 -6.10
C PHE A 111 -0.35 -18.57 -6.52
N PHE A 112 -0.84 -19.78 -6.47
CA PHE A 112 -2.24 -20.08 -6.75
C PHE A 112 -2.98 -20.33 -5.45
N LEU A 113 -4.15 -19.69 -5.34
CA LEU A 113 -5.08 -19.86 -4.24
C LEU A 113 -6.26 -20.70 -4.71
N GLU A 114 -6.49 -21.83 -4.04
CA GLU A 114 -7.59 -22.74 -4.32
C GLU A 114 -8.85 -22.32 -3.59
N PRO A 115 -10.07 -22.71 -4.04
CA PRO A 115 -11.28 -22.51 -3.28
C PRO A 115 -11.23 -23.20 -1.91
N SER A 116 -11.85 -22.59 -0.88
CA SER A 116 -11.88 -23.08 0.51
C SER A 116 -10.48 -23.33 1.11
N CYS A 117 -9.52 -22.51 0.78
CA CYS A 117 -8.13 -22.67 1.20
C CYS A 117 -7.67 -21.52 2.10
N ASN A 118 -6.86 -21.83 3.11
CA ASN A 118 -6.09 -20.88 3.89
C ASN A 118 -4.62 -21.11 3.60
N LYS A 119 -3.94 -20.08 3.11
CA LYS A 119 -2.54 -20.17 2.70
C LYS A 119 -1.71 -19.03 3.26
N THR A 120 -0.58 -19.35 3.86
CA THR A 120 0.46 -18.38 4.20
C THR A 120 1.53 -18.43 3.13
N TYR A 121 1.84 -17.28 2.56
CA TYR A 121 2.93 -17.12 1.60
C TYR A 121 3.98 -16.19 2.18
N VAL A 122 5.24 -16.60 2.11
CA VAL A 122 6.39 -15.84 2.61
C VAL A 122 7.29 -15.49 1.44
N ALA A 123 7.71 -14.24 1.36
CA ALA A 123 8.65 -13.77 0.34
C ALA A 123 9.71 -12.87 0.96
N ASP A 124 10.86 -12.84 0.30
CA ASP A 124 11.93 -11.91 0.62
C ASP A 124 11.58 -10.51 0.12
N ARG A 125 12.00 -9.47 0.83
CA ARG A 125 11.97 -8.10 0.32
C ARG A 125 13.16 -7.86 -0.59
N ALA A 126 12.90 -7.50 -1.83
CA ALA A 126 13.94 -7.15 -2.78
C ALA A 126 14.70 -5.88 -2.35
N GLN A 127 15.98 -5.80 -2.70
CA GLN A 127 16.80 -4.60 -2.51
C GLN A 127 16.11 -3.38 -3.14
N ASN A 128 16.02 -2.28 -2.39
CA ASN A 128 15.36 -1.03 -2.76
C ASN A 128 13.83 -1.10 -2.92
N ALA A 129 13.17 -2.20 -2.57
CA ALA A 129 11.72 -2.28 -2.58
C ALA A 129 11.12 -1.41 -1.46
N LYS A 130 10.32 -0.42 -1.86
CA LYS A 130 9.61 0.51 -0.96
C LYS A 130 8.13 0.19 -0.85
N TYR A 131 7.58 -0.41 -1.90
CA TYR A 131 6.16 -0.69 -2.01
C TYR A 131 5.93 -2.14 -2.42
N VAL A 132 4.85 -2.71 -1.91
CA VAL A 132 4.38 -4.04 -2.26
C VAL A 132 2.93 -3.92 -2.72
N GLY A 133 2.64 -4.43 -3.91
CA GLY A 133 1.27 -4.58 -4.43
C GLY A 133 0.89 -6.05 -4.48
N VAL A 134 -0.37 -6.35 -4.16
CA VAL A 134 -0.95 -7.68 -4.32
C VAL A 134 -2.06 -7.58 -5.35
N PHE A 135 -1.97 -8.40 -6.39
CA PHE A 135 -2.92 -8.42 -7.50
C PHE A 135 -3.54 -9.82 -7.63
N ALA A 136 -4.83 -9.85 -7.89
CA ALA A 136 -5.61 -11.08 -8.06
C ALA A 136 -6.12 -11.18 -9.50
N GLY A 137 -5.79 -12.26 -10.20
CA GLY A 137 -6.20 -12.51 -11.58
C GLY A 137 -7.52 -13.25 -11.65
N TYR A 138 -8.64 -12.54 -11.56
CA TYR A 138 -9.98 -13.09 -11.79
C TYR A 138 -10.22 -13.29 -13.30
N PHE A 139 -11.03 -14.30 -13.63
CA PHE A 139 -11.55 -14.52 -14.98
C PHE A 139 -12.82 -13.71 -15.22
#